data_8f549915ae4706c5e1f1046923cfbf5b
#
_entry.id   8f549915ae4706c5e1f1046923cfbf5b
#
_cell.length_a   1.000
_cell.length_b   1.000
_cell.length_c   1.000
_cell.angle_alpha   90.00
_cell.angle_beta   90.00
_cell.angle_gamma   90.00
#
_symmetry.space_group_name_H-M   'P 1'
#
loop_
_entity.id
_entity.type
_entity.pdbx_description
1 polymer ?
#
loop_
_entity_poly.entity_id
_entity_poly.type
_entity_poly.pdbx_seq_one_letter_code
_entity_poly.pdbx_strand_id
1 'polypeptide(L)'
;MGRISYFEASARARVAALADTGSFTEFCPPVQRRTSPHLAQLDAPVAFDDGVVVGSATVDGRPVLIAAQEGKFNGGAVGEVHGAKIRGLLERAAREKPAAVLLLVDSGGVRLHEANAGLIAISEIMRALMAAQAVGVPVFALIGGSCGAFGGMGIVTRLCDEVIMSEEGRLGLSGPEVIETVKGVGEFDSRDRSLVWRVTGGKLRRALGEATRLVDDDAAAFRSAAVAALTNHRSAPGDLASLKAAQTALTERRAAHPDTRDGLEVWRAMGLPQPEAVPMLASDTFNQQLAQLATEA
;
A
#
# COMPACT_ATOMS: atom_id res chain seq x y z
N MET A 1 7.61 -18.94 17.93
CA MET A 1 6.29 -18.37 17.58
C MET A 1 5.93 -18.91 16.20
N GLY A 2 4.67 -19.34 15.98
CA GLY A 2 4.24 -19.78 14.64
C GLY A 2 4.23 -18.57 13.67
N ARG A 3 4.39 -18.85 12.36
CA ARG A 3 4.26 -17.86 11.29
C ARG A 3 2.86 -17.22 11.34
N ILE A 4 2.79 -15.90 11.30
CA ILE A 4 1.53 -15.15 11.27
C ILE A 4 1.37 -14.59 9.86
N SER A 5 0.35 -15.06 9.11
CA SER A 5 0.03 -14.50 7.81
C SER A 5 -0.34 -13.02 7.95
N TYR A 6 0.36 -12.17 7.24
CA TYR A 6 0.05 -10.75 7.18
C TYR A 6 -1.25 -10.50 6.39
N PHE A 7 -1.50 -11.32 5.37
CA PHE A 7 -2.69 -11.28 4.54
C PHE A 7 -3.97 -11.50 5.35
N GLU A 8 -3.97 -12.50 6.26
CA GLU A 8 -5.13 -12.84 7.07
C GLU A 8 -5.29 -11.99 8.34
N ALA A 9 -4.22 -11.32 8.76
CA ALA A 9 -4.19 -10.54 9.99
C ALA A 9 -5.12 -9.33 9.92
N SER A 10 -5.82 -9.02 11.02
CA SER A 10 -6.54 -7.75 11.17
C SER A 10 -5.57 -6.58 11.28
N ALA A 11 -6.07 -5.35 11.08
CA ALA A 11 -5.27 -4.13 11.24
C ALA A 11 -4.55 -4.09 12.60
N ARG A 12 -5.25 -4.40 13.69
CA ARG A 12 -4.65 -4.42 15.04
C ARG A 12 -3.60 -5.52 15.21
N ALA A 13 -3.82 -6.70 14.61
CA ALA A 13 -2.83 -7.77 14.64
C ALA A 13 -1.56 -7.40 13.87
N ARG A 14 -1.69 -6.75 12.72
CA ARG A 14 -0.56 -6.22 11.94
C ARG A 14 0.22 -5.17 12.73
N VAL A 15 -0.47 -4.22 13.38
CA VAL A 15 0.17 -3.22 14.25
C VAL A 15 0.93 -3.91 15.40
N ALA A 16 0.29 -4.85 16.09
CA ALA A 16 0.92 -5.57 17.19
C ALA A 16 2.15 -6.39 16.77
N ALA A 17 2.16 -6.90 15.54
CA ALA A 17 3.30 -7.66 15.00
C ALA A 17 4.47 -6.76 14.58
N LEU A 18 4.19 -5.52 14.15
CA LEU A 18 5.22 -4.57 13.72
C LEU A 18 5.81 -3.77 14.88
N ALA A 19 4.97 -3.31 15.81
CA ALA A 19 5.40 -2.48 16.93
C ALA A 19 6.21 -3.28 17.96
N ASP A 20 7.08 -2.59 18.67
CA ASP A 20 7.73 -3.16 19.84
C ASP A 20 6.69 -3.45 20.92
N THR A 21 6.88 -4.53 21.65
CA THR A 21 5.90 -5.02 22.63
C THR A 21 5.51 -3.93 23.62
N GLY A 22 4.20 -3.64 23.69
CA GLY A 22 3.65 -2.66 24.63
C GLY A 22 3.88 -1.18 24.27
N SER A 23 4.52 -0.89 23.12
CA SER A 23 4.83 0.50 22.73
C SER A 23 3.67 1.21 22.03
N PHE A 24 2.67 0.48 21.49
CA PHE A 24 1.61 1.07 20.70
C PHE A 24 0.58 1.80 21.56
N THR A 25 0.31 3.05 21.21
CA THR A 25 -0.77 3.87 21.80
C THR A 25 -1.71 4.30 20.69
N GLU A 26 -2.97 3.81 20.72
CA GLU A 26 -3.99 4.12 19.72
C GLU A 26 -4.58 5.51 19.94
N PHE A 27 -4.71 6.29 18.86
CA PHE A 27 -5.43 7.55 18.83
C PHE A 27 -6.84 7.33 18.30
N CYS A 28 -7.82 8.05 18.83
CA CYS A 28 -9.22 7.92 18.42
C CYS A 28 -9.69 6.45 18.36
N PRO A 29 -9.57 5.68 19.47
CA PRO A 29 -9.97 4.28 19.49
C PRO A 29 -11.49 4.12 19.34
N PRO A 30 -12.00 2.92 19.02
CA PRO A 30 -13.44 2.65 18.78
C PRO A 30 -14.34 3.06 19.93
N VAL A 31 -13.85 3.05 21.17
CA VAL A 31 -14.60 3.49 22.35
C VAL A 31 -15.05 4.95 22.24
N GLN A 32 -14.37 5.77 21.48
CA GLN A 32 -14.76 7.17 21.21
C GLN A 32 -15.91 7.29 20.20
N ARG A 33 -16.29 6.20 19.51
CA ARG A 33 -17.45 6.08 18.62
C ARG A 33 -17.56 7.26 17.63
N ARG A 34 -16.44 7.60 16.96
CA ARG A 34 -16.43 8.67 15.96
C ARG A 34 -17.29 8.30 14.77
N THR A 35 -18.16 9.22 14.34
CA THR A 35 -19.05 9.05 13.20
C THR A 35 -18.84 10.18 12.20
N SER A 36 -19.15 9.93 10.92
CA SER A 36 -19.19 10.99 9.92
C SER A 36 -20.35 11.93 10.21
N PRO A 37 -20.12 13.25 10.29
CA PRO A 37 -21.19 14.23 10.52
C PRO A 37 -22.14 14.38 9.31
N HIS A 38 -21.77 13.84 8.14
CA HIS A 38 -22.55 14.01 6.90
C HIS A 38 -23.48 12.82 6.61
N LEU A 39 -23.27 11.63 7.21
CA LEU A 39 -24.08 10.44 6.90
C LEU A 39 -25.57 10.65 7.15
N ALA A 40 -25.95 11.32 8.23
CA ALA A 40 -27.34 11.64 8.51
C ALA A 40 -27.98 12.58 7.48
N GLN A 41 -27.18 13.48 6.88
CA GLN A 41 -27.63 14.41 5.83
C GLN A 41 -27.81 13.71 4.48
N LEU A 42 -27.14 12.56 4.28
CA LEU A 42 -27.22 11.75 3.07
C LEU A 42 -28.29 10.62 3.20
N ASP A 43 -29.08 10.64 4.28
CA ASP A 43 -30.04 9.57 4.61
C ASP A 43 -29.36 8.19 4.66
N ALA A 44 -28.10 8.15 5.07
CA ALA A 44 -27.31 6.94 5.18
C ALA A 44 -27.25 6.47 6.65
N PRO A 45 -27.14 5.15 6.90
CA PRO A 45 -27.00 4.63 8.27
C PRO A 45 -25.77 5.23 8.96
N VAL A 46 -25.98 5.77 10.15
CA VAL A 46 -24.88 6.35 10.97
C VAL A 46 -24.31 5.27 11.89
N ALA A 47 -23.05 4.92 11.70
CA ALA A 47 -22.31 4.00 12.55
C ALA A 47 -20.93 4.61 12.86
N PHE A 48 -20.33 4.23 13.99
CA PHE A 48 -18.96 4.66 14.27
C PHE A 48 -17.98 3.96 13.32
N ASP A 49 -16.93 4.68 12.95
CA ASP A 49 -15.93 4.21 11.99
C ASP A 49 -14.70 3.63 12.69
N ASP A 50 -14.48 2.33 12.55
CA ASP A 50 -13.30 1.60 13.00
C ASP A 50 -12.51 1.02 11.82
N GLY A 51 -12.65 1.58 10.63
CA GLY A 51 -11.97 1.11 9.42
C GLY A 51 -10.47 1.42 9.35
N VAL A 52 -9.93 2.22 10.27
CA VAL A 52 -8.49 2.48 10.37
C VAL A 52 -8.03 2.67 11.82
N VAL A 53 -6.98 1.95 12.18
CA VAL A 53 -6.26 2.08 13.45
C VAL A 53 -5.12 3.07 13.25
N VAL A 54 -5.07 4.15 14.04
CA VAL A 54 -3.98 5.12 14.00
C VAL A 54 -3.37 5.29 15.38
N GLY A 55 -2.04 5.45 15.45
CA GLY A 55 -1.37 5.59 16.74
C GLY A 55 0.13 5.85 16.62
N SER A 56 0.77 5.96 17.79
CA SER A 56 2.23 6.01 17.92
C SER A 56 2.77 4.71 18.48
N ALA A 57 3.98 4.34 18.06
CA ALA A 57 4.70 3.16 18.54
C ALA A 57 6.20 3.36 18.43
N THR A 58 6.95 2.37 18.90
CA THR A 58 8.34 2.18 18.45
C THR A 58 8.45 0.93 17.58
N VAL A 59 9.37 0.96 16.63
CA VAL A 59 9.78 -0.20 15.83
C VAL A 59 11.30 -0.24 15.88
N ASP A 60 11.84 -1.29 16.46
CA ASP A 60 13.28 -1.42 16.74
C ASP A 60 13.82 -0.22 17.53
N GLY A 61 13.08 0.19 18.58
CA GLY A 61 13.39 1.33 19.45
C GLY A 61 13.19 2.71 18.80
N ARG A 62 12.82 2.82 17.53
CA ARG A 62 12.64 4.08 16.80
C ARG A 62 11.19 4.55 16.86
N PRO A 63 10.92 5.82 17.19
CA PRO A 63 9.56 6.34 17.24
C PRO A 63 8.95 6.42 15.84
N VAL A 64 7.77 5.82 15.67
CA VAL A 64 7.00 5.83 14.42
C VAL A 64 5.54 6.20 14.69
N LEU A 65 4.89 6.73 13.66
CA LEU A 65 3.43 6.81 13.61
C LEU A 65 2.90 5.73 12.66
N ILE A 66 1.81 5.08 13.03
CA ILE A 66 1.24 3.96 12.28
C ILE A 66 -0.22 4.24 11.96
N ALA A 67 -0.60 4.04 10.68
CA ALA A 67 -1.98 3.92 10.25
C ALA A 67 -2.18 2.55 9.60
N ALA A 68 -3.11 1.74 10.12
CA ALA A 68 -3.41 0.41 9.61
C ALA A 68 -4.88 0.32 9.20
N GLN A 69 -5.13 0.08 7.92
CA GLN A 69 -6.47 -0.06 7.37
C GLN A 69 -7.01 -1.47 7.64
N GLU A 70 -8.29 -1.55 8.00
CA GLU A 70 -9.00 -2.81 8.23
C GLU A 70 -9.78 -3.19 6.98
N GLY A 71 -9.23 -4.12 6.18
CA GLY A 71 -9.85 -4.57 4.93
C GLY A 71 -11.25 -5.18 5.13
N LYS A 72 -11.51 -5.79 6.29
CA LYS A 72 -12.83 -6.38 6.62
C LYS A 72 -13.89 -5.33 6.94
N PHE A 73 -13.50 -4.07 7.18
CA PHE A 73 -14.43 -2.97 7.40
C PHE A 73 -14.66 -2.20 6.10
N ASN A 74 -15.82 -2.39 5.46
CA ASN A 74 -16.18 -1.77 4.19
C ASN A 74 -15.11 -1.95 3.08
N GLY A 75 -14.47 -3.12 3.00
CA GLY A 75 -13.40 -3.36 2.03
C GLY A 75 -12.17 -2.46 2.21
N GLY A 76 -11.93 -1.94 3.41
CA GLY A 76 -10.86 -0.97 3.68
C GLY A 76 -11.06 0.38 2.98
N ALA A 77 -12.25 0.63 2.43
CA ALA A 77 -12.52 1.85 1.67
C ALA A 77 -12.46 3.11 2.56
N VAL A 78 -11.87 4.17 2.02
CA VAL A 78 -11.67 5.44 2.73
C VAL A 78 -12.97 6.25 2.72
N GLY A 79 -13.44 6.58 3.92
CA GLY A 79 -14.54 7.52 4.15
C GLY A 79 -14.03 8.78 4.87
N GLU A 80 -14.96 9.59 5.39
CA GLU A 80 -14.64 10.86 6.03
C GLU A 80 -13.81 10.68 7.30
N VAL A 81 -14.29 9.89 8.26
CA VAL A 81 -13.60 9.66 9.55
C VAL A 81 -12.29 8.90 9.32
N HIS A 82 -12.33 7.85 8.49
CA HIS A 82 -11.16 7.08 8.10
C HIS A 82 -10.06 7.98 7.54
N GLY A 83 -10.40 8.81 6.55
CA GLY A 83 -9.45 9.71 5.91
C GLY A 83 -8.94 10.81 6.85
N ALA A 84 -9.83 11.38 7.68
CA ALA A 84 -9.46 12.38 8.66
C ALA A 84 -8.44 11.85 9.69
N LYS A 85 -8.56 10.57 10.10
CA LYS A 85 -7.60 9.92 11.00
C LYS A 85 -6.22 9.78 10.35
N ILE A 86 -6.14 9.33 9.08
CA ILE A 86 -4.87 9.21 8.35
C ILE A 86 -4.25 10.60 8.11
N ARG A 87 -5.05 11.56 7.62
CA ARG A 87 -4.59 12.94 7.44
C ARG A 87 -4.03 13.52 8.72
N GLY A 88 -4.78 13.44 9.82
CA GLY A 88 -4.36 13.98 11.13
C GLY A 88 -3.07 13.34 11.64
N LEU A 89 -2.87 12.03 11.39
CA LEU A 89 -1.62 11.33 11.71
C LEU A 89 -0.44 11.89 10.91
N LEU A 90 -0.60 12.12 9.61
CA LEU A 90 0.45 12.69 8.74
C LEU A 90 0.76 14.15 9.10
N GLU A 91 -0.25 14.96 9.42
CA GLU A 91 -0.05 16.32 9.91
C GLU A 91 0.68 16.34 11.28
N ARG A 92 0.39 15.36 12.13
CA ARG A 92 1.12 15.14 13.38
C ARG A 92 2.57 14.76 13.11
N ALA A 93 2.82 13.87 12.14
CA ALA A 93 4.16 13.49 11.72
C ALA A 93 4.99 14.71 11.26
N ALA A 94 4.41 15.62 10.48
CA ALA A 94 5.08 16.83 10.06
C ALA A 94 5.51 17.74 11.22
N ARG A 95 4.78 17.73 12.34
CA ARG A 95 5.10 18.50 13.55
C ARG A 95 6.09 17.80 14.48
N GLU A 96 5.88 16.51 14.72
CA GLU A 96 6.63 15.74 15.73
C GLU A 96 7.91 15.10 15.19
N LYS A 97 7.99 14.96 13.87
CA LYS A 97 9.15 14.41 13.14
C LYS A 97 9.60 13.03 13.67
N PRO A 98 8.72 12.01 13.68
CA PRO A 98 9.11 10.65 14.03
C PRO A 98 10.12 10.12 13.01
N ALA A 99 10.72 8.95 13.28
CA ALA A 99 11.63 8.29 12.35
C ALA A 99 10.96 7.93 11.02
N ALA A 100 9.65 7.60 11.03
CA ALA A 100 8.84 7.41 9.84
C ALA A 100 7.34 7.39 10.18
N VAL A 101 6.50 7.44 9.11
CA VAL A 101 5.10 7.01 9.15
C VAL A 101 4.97 5.68 8.42
N LEU A 102 4.32 4.69 9.04
CA LEU A 102 4.00 3.40 8.44
C LEU A 102 2.52 3.36 8.06
N LEU A 103 2.22 3.26 6.78
CA LEU A 103 0.88 3.06 6.25
C LEU A 103 0.70 1.57 5.92
N LEU A 104 -0.03 0.83 6.75
CA LEU A 104 -0.39 -0.56 6.51
C LEU A 104 -1.67 -0.55 5.66
N VAL A 105 -1.48 -0.57 4.34
CA VAL A 105 -2.56 -0.36 3.37
C VAL A 105 -3.31 -1.66 3.11
N ASP A 106 -4.63 -1.60 3.23
CA ASP A 106 -5.55 -2.70 2.90
C ASP A 106 -6.90 -2.11 2.48
N SER A 107 -6.96 -1.60 1.23
CA SER A 107 -8.07 -0.74 0.77
C SER A 107 -8.45 -0.98 -0.68
N GLY A 108 -9.74 -1.26 -0.89
CA GLY A 108 -10.35 -1.35 -2.22
C GLY A 108 -10.66 0.02 -2.87
N GLY A 109 -10.48 1.14 -2.16
CA GLY A 109 -10.73 2.47 -2.72
C GLY A 109 -11.42 3.44 -1.77
N VAL A 110 -12.50 4.10 -2.22
CA VAL A 110 -13.28 5.07 -1.46
C VAL A 110 -14.73 4.62 -1.25
N ARG A 111 -15.35 5.07 -0.17
CA ARG A 111 -16.75 4.78 0.15
C ARG A 111 -17.67 5.65 -0.69
N LEU A 112 -18.41 5.03 -1.60
CA LEU A 112 -19.33 5.75 -2.49
C LEU A 112 -20.58 6.27 -1.76
N HIS A 113 -21.00 5.63 -0.68
CA HIS A 113 -22.17 6.03 0.12
C HIS A 113 -21.91 7.27 1.00
N GLU A 114 -20.67 7.72 1.11
CA GLU A 114 -20.32 8.98 1.79
C GLU A 114 -20.10 10.12 0.79
N ALA A 115 -20.71 10.06 -0.38
CA ALA A 115 -20.60 11.02 -1.47
C ALA A 115 -19.13 11.39 -1.81
N ASN A 116 -18.77 12.67 -1.82
CA ASN A 116 -17.41 13.11 -2.13
C ASN A 116 -16.44 13.05 -0.95
N ALA A 117 -16.88 12.69 0.27
CA ALA A 117 -16.04 12.72 1.46
C ALA A 117 -14.78 11.86 1.31
N GLY A 118 -14.91 10.65 0.74
CA GLY A 118 -13.78 9.76 0.47
C GLY A 118 -12.78 10.34 -0.52
N LEU A 119 -13.24 10.98 -1.59
CA LEU A 119 -12.37 11.60 -2.60
C LEU A 119 -11.63 12.82 -2.03
N ILE A 120 -12.32 13.66 -1.26
CA ILE A 120 -11.72 14.79 -0.55
C ILE A 120 -10.69 14.28 0.45
N ALA A 121 -11.02 13.23 1.20
CA ALA A 121 -10.10 12.62 2.17
C ALA A 121 -8.81 12.12 1.50
N ILE A 122 -8.87 11.49 0.33
CA ILE A 122 -7.68 11.07 -0.42
C ILE A 122 -6.81 12.28 -0.80
N SER A 123 -7.41 13.35 -1.30
CA SER A 123 -6.67 14.58 -1.64
C SER A 123 -5.95 15.17 -0.43
N GLU A 124 -6.63 15.19 0.72
CA GLU A 124 -6.06 15.70 1.97
C GLU A 124 -4.98 14.79 2.55
N ILE A 125 -5.12 13.46 2.41
CA ILE A 125 -4.07 12.51 2.77
C ILE A 125 -2.82 12.75 1.92
N MET A 126 -2.96 12.89 0.60
CA MET A 126 -1.82 13.16 -0.29
C MET A 126 -1.13 14.47 0.07
N ARG A 127 -1.89 15.53 0.32
CA ARG A 127 -1.36 16.83 0.73
C ARG A 127 -0.57 16.73 2.04
N ALA A 128 -1.12 16.04 3.05
CA ALA A 128 -0.47 15.85 4.35
C ALA A 128 0.77 14.95 4.27
N LEU A 129 0.75 13.93 3.40
CA LEU A 129 1.89 13.06 3.12
C LEU A 129 3.05 13.86 2.54
N MET A 130 2.81 14.63 1.49
CA MET A 130 3.84 15.48 0.89
C MET A 130 4.37 16.53 1.87
N ALA A 131 3.52 17.07 2.76
CA ALA A 131 3.96 18.00 3.79
C ALA A 131 4.87 17.33 4.84
N ALA A 132 4.60 16.07 5.23
CA ALA A 132 5.47 15.30 6.10
C ALA A 132 6.83 15.00 5.44
N GLN A 133 6.82 14.59 4.17
CA GLN A 133 8.05 14.37 3.40
C GLN A 133 8.87 15.65 3.25
N ALA A 134 8.24 16.79 3.01
CA ALA A 134 8.90 18.09 2.85
C ALA A 134 9.69 18.52 4.10
N VAL A 135 9.33 18.03 5.29
CA VAL A 135 10.08 18.28 6.53
C VAL A 135 11.01 17.13 6.92
N GLY A 136 11.22 16.17 6.01
CA GLY A 136 12.17 15.08 6.18
C GLY A 136 11.61 13.84 6.90
N VAL A 137 10.29 13.69 7.01
CA VAL A 137 9.68 12.49 7.60
C VAL A 137 9.30 11.53 6.48
N PRO A 138 9.97 10.37 6.36
CA PRO A 138 9.65 9.39 5.34
C PRO A 138 8.33 8.67 5.65
N VAL A 139 7.62 8.28 4.58
CA VAL A 139 6.37 7.53 4.66
C VAL A 139 6.53 6.21 3.93
N PHE A 140 6.30 5.09 4.62
CA PHE A 140 6.42 3.74 4.07
C PHE A 140 5.05 3.09 3.95
N ALA A 141 4.73 2.54 2.79
CA ALA A 141 3.53 1.74 2.58
C ALA A 141 3.85 0.25 2.69
N LEU A 142 3.04 -0.48 3.45
CA LEU A 142 3.11 -1.93 3.63
C LEU A 142 1.82 -2.55 3.07
N ILE A 143 1.93 -3.36 2.02
CA ILE A 143 0.79 -3.94 1.29
C ILE A 143 0.90 -5.45 1.28
N GLY A 144 0.01 -6.10 1.98
CA GLY A 144 -0.08 -7.56 2.04
C GLY A 144 -1.48 -8.03 2.41
N GLY A 145 -2.43 -7.10 2.59
CA GLY A 145 -3.80 -7.40 2.98
C GLY A 145 -4.70 -7.84 1.83
N SER A 146 -5.86 -8.38 2.19
CA SER A 146 -6.80 -9.00 1.25
C SER A 146 -7.48 -8.04 0.28
N CYS A 147 -7.59 -6.76 0.63
CA CYS A 147 -8.14 -5.72 -0.24
C CYS A 147 -7.08 -5.03 -1.10
N GLY A 148 -5.78 -5.18 -0.75
CA GLY A 148 -4.69 -4.55 -1.50
C GLY A 148 -4.64 -3.03 -1.33
N ALA A 149 -4.18 -2.33 -2.38
CA ALA A 149 -4.10 -0.88 -2.45
C ALA A 149 -4.64 -0.41 -3.81
N PHE A 150 -5.91 -0.05 -3.84
CA PHE A 150 -6.60 0.37 -5.07
C PHE A 150 -7.23 1.76 -4.93
N GLY A 151 -7.66 2.31 -6.08
CA GLY A 151 -8.28 3.63 -6.13
C GLY A 151 -7.35 4.71 -5.57
N GLY A 152 -7.90 5.58 -4.74
CA GLY A 152 -7.16 6.66 -4.11
C GLY A 152 -5.98 6.19 -3.25
N MET A 153 -6.13 5.06 -2.53
CA MET A 153 -5.03 4.52 -1.73
C MET A 153 -3.92 3.90 -2.60
N GLY A 154 -4.22 3.42 -3.80
CA GLY A 154 -3.19 3.06 -4.78
C GLY A 154 -2.33 4.26 -5.19
N ILE A 155 -2.95 5.43 -5.38
CA ILE A 155 -2.22 6.68 -5.68
C ILE A 155 -1.40 7.13 -4.47
N VAL A 156 -2.00 7.16 -3.26
CA VAL A 156 -1.28 7.49 -2.01
C VAL A 156 -0.05 6.61 -1.82
N THR A 157 -0.19 5.31 -2.04
CA THR A 157 0.92 4.35 -1.94
C THR A 157 2.08 4.71 -2.89
N ARG A 158 1.78 5.16 -4.11
CA ARG A 158 2.82 5.53 -5.08
C ARG A 158 3.53 6.85 -4.73
N LEU A 159 3.01 7.63 -3.81
CA LEU A 159 3.67 8.81 -3.26
C LEU A 159 4.55 8.49 -2.05
N CYS A 160 4.46 7.28 -1.49
CA CYS A 160 5.30 6.87 -0.36
C CYS A 160 6.75 6.67 -0.79
N ASP A 161 7.67 6.88 0.15
CA ASP A 161 9.12 6.75 -0.07
C ASP A 161 9.56 5.30 -0.24
N GLU A 162 8.92 4.37 0.46
CA GLU A 162 9.13 2.92 0.35
C GLU A 162 7.78 2.22 0.18
N VAL A 163 7.75 1.20 -0.67
CA VAL A 163 6.60 0.31 -0.86
C VAL A 163 7.05 -1.12 -0.62
N ILE A 164 6.63 -1.69 0.51
CA ILE A 164 6.93 -3.05 0.94
C ILE A 164 5.70 -3.91 0.62
N MET A 165 5.87 -4.94 -0.20
CA MET A 165 4.77 -5.83 -0.60
C MET A 165 5.09 -7.30 -0.36
N SER A 166 4.06 -8.10 -0.10
CA SER A 166 4.10 -9.54 -0.38
C SER A 166 3.49 -9.84 -1.74
N GLU A 167 3.64 -11.08 -2.24
CA GLU A 167 2.99 -11.49 -3.50
C GLU A 167 1.47 -11.40 -3.40
N GLU A 168 0.91 -11.69 -2.24
CA GLU A 168 -0.52 -11.63 -1.94
C GLU A 168 -1.04 -10.20 -1.94
N GLY A 169 -0.18 -9.23 -1.66
CA GLY A 169 -0.47 -7.82 -1.75
C GLY A 169 -0.75 -7.42 -3.21
N ARG A 170 -1.76 -6.58 -3.39
CA ARG A 170 -2.18 -6.14 -4.73
C ARG A 170 -2.11 -4.62 -4.80
N LEU A 171 -1.54 -4.10 -5.87
CA LEU A 171 -1.42 -2.65 -6.08
C LEU A 171 -1.91 -2.29 -7.48
N GLY A 172 -2.80 -1.33 -7.58
CA GLY A 172 -3.32 -0.83 -8.85
C GLY A 172 -4.17 0.42 -8.69
N LEU A 173 -4.52 1.04 -9.82
CA LEU A 173 -5.47 2.17 -9.83
C LEU A 173 -6.91 1.66 -9.71
N SER A 174 -7.28 0.65 -10.50
CA SER A 174 -8.62 0.05 -10.48
C SER A 174 -8.54 -1.37 -9.91
N GLY A 175 -9.50 -1.73 -9.07
CA GLY A 175 -9.67 -3.11 -8.62
C GLY A 175 -10.04 -4.05 -9.78
N PRO A 176 -9.78 -5.36 -9.65
CA PRO A 176 -10.08 -6.35 -10.69
C PRO A 176 -11.52 -6.30 -11.17
N GLU A 177 -12.47 -6.20 -10.26
CA GLU A 177 -13.91 -6.15 -10.56
C GLU A 177 -14.31 -4.88 -11.33
N VAL A 178 -13.63 -3.76 -11.06
CA VAL A 178 -13.83 -2.50 -11.79
C VAL A 178 -13.31 -2.63 -13.22
N ILE A 179 -12.16 -3.25 -13.41
CA ILE A 179 -11.58 -3.49 -14.74
C ILE A 179 -12.53 -4.37 -15.55
N GLU A 180 -12.99 -5.49 -14.98
CA GLU A 180 -13.95 -6.40 -15.64
C GLU A 180 -15.23 -5.67 -16.02
N THR A 181 -15.80 -4.86 -15.10
CA THR A 181 -17.04 -4.12 -15.36
C THR A 181 -16.90 -3.15 -16.53
N VAL A 182 -15.73 -2.51 -16.66
CA VAL A 182 -15.50 -1.48 -17.71
C VAL A 182 -15.07 -2.10 -19.03
N LYS A 183 -14.25 -3.16 -18.99
CA LYS A 183 -13.61 -3.76 -20.18
C LYS A 183 -14.28 -5.05 -20.65
N GLY A 184 -15.04 -5.69 -19.79
CA GLY A 184 -15.65 -7.00 -20.03
C GLY A 184 -14.75 -8.17 -19.62
N VAL A 185 -15.41 -9.30 -19.29
CA VAL A 185 -14.73 -10.52 -18.83
C VAL A 185 -13.75 -11.10 -19.85
N GLY A 186 -14.00 -10.89 -21.14
CA GLY A 186 -13.08 -11.34 -22.20
C GLY A 186 -11.74 -10.58 -22.25
N GLU A 187 -11.72 -9.37 -21.69
CA GLU A 187 -10.50 -8.56 -21.59
C GLU A 187 -9.76 -8.81 -20.25
N PHE A 188 -10.51 -8.95 -19.17
CA PHE A 188 -9.99 -9.18 -17.83
C PHE A 188 -11.05 -9.90 -16.97
N ASP A 189 -10.75 -11.14 -16.59
CA ASP A 189 -11.60 -11.92 -15.68
C ASP A 189 -11.12 -11.72 -14.23
N SER A 190 -11.92 -11.02 -13.44
CA SER A 190 -11.63 -10.77 -12.00
C SER A 190 -11.64 -12.03 -11.14
N ARG A 191 -12.23 -13.12 -11.65
CA ARG A 191 -12.28 -14.43 -10.98
C ARG A 191 -11.07 -15.30 -11.28
N ASP A 192 -10.35 -15.02 -12.37
CA ASP A 192 -9.03 -15.63 -12.61
C ASP A 192 -8.00 -15.04 -11.64
N ARG A 193 -7.93 -15.66 -10.46
CA ARG A 193 -7.02 -15.23 -9.40
C ARG A 193 -5.56 -15.22 -9.88
N SER A 194 -5.16 -16.17 -10.71
CA SER A 194 -3.82 -16.23 -11.24
C SER A 194 -3.49 -15.01 -12.09
N LEU A 195 -4.39 -14.62 -13.00
CA LEU A 195 -4.27 -13.39 -13.79
C LEU A 195 -4.23 -12.16 -12.89
N VAL A 196 -5.15 -12.06 -11.91
CA VAL A 196 -5.21 -10.92 -10.98
C VAL A 196 -3.86 -10.72 -10.27
N TRP A 197 -3.25 -11.80 -9.75
CA TRP A 197 -1.93 -11.68 -9.11
C TRP A 197 -0.80 -11.40 -10.09
N ARG A 198 -0.80 -11.99 -11.27
CA ARG A 198 0.20 -11.68 -12.28
C ARG A 198 0.14 -10.22 -12.76
N VAL A 199 -1.02 -9.57 -12.68
CA VAL A 199 -1.20 -8.16 -13.11
C VAL A 199 -1.04 -7.17 -11.96
N THR A 200 -1.41 -7.53 -10.72
CA THR A 200 -1.44 -6.59 -9.59
C THR A 200 -0.57 -7.00 -8.41
N GLY A 201 -0.04 -8.22 -8.40
CA GLY A 201 0.69 -8.81 -7.28
C GLY A 201 2.10 -8.27 -7.08
N GLY A 202 2.67 -8.61 -5.95
CA GLY A 202 3.94 -8.05 -5.48
C GLY A 202 5.12 -8.31 -6.40
N LYS A 203 5.21 -9.50 -7.03
CA LYS A 203 6.33 -9.83 -7.95
C LYS A 203 6.33 -8.95 -9.19
N LEU A 204 5.17 -8.73 -9.81
CA LEU A 204 5.11 -7.81 -10.94
C LEU A 204 5.47 -6.39 -10.51
N ARG A 205 4.91 -5.91 -9.40
CA ARG A 205 5.19 -4.56 -8.89
C ARG A 205 6.66 -4.38 -8.51
N ARG A 206 7.30 -5.43 -7.99
CA ARG A 206 8.74 -5.44 -7.70
C ARG A 206 9.57 -5.41 -8.97
N ALA A 207 9.23 -6.21 -9.97
CA ALA A 207 9.90 -6.22 -11.29
C ALA A 207 9.82 -4.86 -11.98
N LEU A 208 8.67 -4.18 -11.88
CA LEU A 208 8.47 -2.84 -12.45
C LEU A 208 9.08 -1.69 -11.60
N GLY A 209 9.72 -2.00 -10.47
CA GLY A 209 10.26 -0.99 -9.55
C GLY A 209 9.20 -0.18 -8.80
N GLU A 210 7.96 -0.65 -8.78
CA GLU A 210 6.85 0.00 -8.07
C GLU A 210 6.79 -0.42 -6.59
N ALA A 211 7.18 -1.65 -6.29
CA ALA A 211 7.49 -2.09 -4.93
C ALA A 211 9.01 -2.03 -4.73
N THR A 212 9.45 -1.36 -3.68
CA THR A 212 10.89 -1.26 -3.33
C THR A 212 11.40 -2.54 -2.70
N ARG A 213 10.52 -3.26 -1.99
CA ARG A 213 10.83 -4.53 -1.32
C ARG A 213 9.72 -5.54 -1.53
N LEU A 214 10.11 -6.78 -1.83
CA LEU A 214 9.20 -7.93 -1.86
C LEU A 214 9.57 -8.86 -0.69
N VAL A 215 8.57 -9.23 0.10
CA VAL A 215 8.69 -10.13 1.26
C VAL A 215 7.64 -11.24 1.19
N ASP A 216 7.84 -12.30 1.96
CA ASP A 216 6.82 -13.35 2.10
C ASP A 216 5.61 -12.84 2.91
N ASP A 217 4.46 -13.54 2.76
CA ASP A 217 3.28 -13.33 3.61
C ASP A 217 3.55 -13.80 5.04
N ASP A 218 4.31 -12.99 5.76
CA ASP A 218 4.64 -13.20 7.18
C ASP A 218 4.80 -11.84 7.86
N ALA A 219 4.11 -11.64 8.95
CA ALA A 219 4.17 -10.40 9.73
C ALA A 219 5.59 -10.08 10.23
N ALA A 220 6.39 -11.12 10.54
CA ALA A 220 7.79 -10.94 10.92
C ALA A 220 8.66 -10.48 9.74
N ALA A 221 8.39 -10.95 8.53
CA ALA A 221 9.08 -10.51 7.31
C ALA A 221 8.76 -9.03 7.01
N PHE A 222 7.50 -8.62 7.14
CA PHE A 222 7.11 -7.21 7.03
C PHE A 222 7.78 -6.34 8.07
N ARG A 223 7.84 -6.79 9.34
CA ARG A 223 8.56 -6.06 10.40
C ARG A 223 10.04 -5.90 10.04
N SER A 224 10.71 -6.98 9.64
CA SER A 224 12.13 -6.95 9.27
C SER A 224 12.39 -5.99 8.11
N ALA A 225 11.52 -5.98 7.10
CA ALA A 225 11.62 -5.05 5.98
C ALA A 225 11.39 -3.59 6.40
N ALA A 226 10.44 -3.33 7.31
CA ALA A 226 10.21 -2.00 7.86
C ALA A 226 11.42 -1.50 8.67
N VAL A 227 12.03 -2.35 9.50
CA VAL A 227 13.29 -2.04 10.23
C VAL A 227 14.43 -1.73 9.25
N ALA A 228 14.59 -2.53 8.20
CA ALA A 228 15.58 -2.28 7.16
C ALA A 228 15.34 -0.95 6.42
N ALA A 229 14.07 -0.60 6.14
CA ALA A 229 13.71 0.68 5.58
C ALA A 229 14.05 1.84 6.54
N LEU A 230 13.67 1.74 7.81
CA LEU A 230 14.00 2.73 8.83
C LEU A 230 15.52 2.98 8.96
N THR A 231 16.35 1.99 8.65
CA THR A 231 17.79 2.07 8.76
C THR A 231 18.46 2.62 7.50
N ASN A 232 17.97 2.20 6.33
CA ASN A 232 18.69 2.39 5.07
C ASN A 232 17.94 3.28 4.08
N HIS A 233 16.78 3.84 4.47
CA HIS A 233 16.01 4.71 3.60
C HIS A 233 16.82 5.94 3.20
N ARG A 234 16.74 6.29 1.92
CA ARG A 234 17.25 7.54 1.37
C ARG A 234 16.09 8.25 0.68
N SER A 235 15.69 9.39 1.21
CA SER A 235 14.65 10.21 0.56
C SER A 235 15.09 10.58 -0.85
N ALA A 236 14.25 10.26 -1.84
CA ALA A 236 14.43 10.81 -3.16
C ALA A 236 14.02 12.30 -3.13
N PRO A 237 14.74 13.19 -3.82
CA PRO A 237 14.28 14.56 -3.92
C PRO A 237 12.94 14.60 -4.64
N GLY A 238 11.93 15.20 -4.00
CA GLY A 238 10.61 15.46 -4.59
C GLY A 238 10.60 16.68 -5.51
N ASP A 239 11.65 16.89 -6.30
CA ASP A 239 11.83 18.03 -7.15
C ASP A 239 11.31 17.81 -8.59
N LEU A 240 11.32 18.87 -9.39
CA LEU A 240 10.84 18.81 -10.77
C LEU A 240 11.68 17.85 -11.64
N ALA A 241 12.96 17.67 -11.34
CA ALA A 241 13.85 16.79 -12.08
C ALA A 241 13.44 15.31 -11.87
N SER A 242 13.21 14.91 -10.62
CA SER A 242 12.74 13.56 -10.28
C SER A 242 11.35 13.26 -10.85
N LEU A 243 10.43 14.24 -10.85
CA LEU A 243 9.12 14.09 -11.47
C LEU A 243 9.21 13.89 -13.00
N LYS A 244 10.07 14.64 -13.67
CA LYS A 244 10.33 14.47 -15.11
C LYS A 244 10.95 13.12 -15.41
N ALA A 245 11.92 12.67 -14.61
CA ALA A 245 12.54 11.34 -14.75
C ALA A 245 11.50 10.21 -14.59
N ALA A 246 10.63 10.31 -13.59
CA ALA A 246 9.54 9.37 -13.39
C ALA A 246 8.57 9.34 -14.59
N GLN A 247 8.20 10.51 -15.12
CA GLN A 247 7.34 10.63 -16.31
C GLN A 247 8.00 9.98 -17.54
N THR A 248 9.29 10.22 -17.75
CA THR A 248 10.05 9.63 -18.85
C THR A 248 10.07 8.10 -18.72
N ALA A 249 10.41 7.56 -17.55
CA ALA A 249 10.45 6.11 -17.31
C ALA A 249 9.08 5.44 -17.54
N LEU A 250 7.97 6.09 -17.13
CA LEU A 250 6.62 5.59 -17.38
C LEU A 250 6.28 5.61 -18.87
N THR A 251 6.68 6.65 -19.60
CA THR A 251 6.46 6.79 -21.05
C THR A 251 7.22 5.72 -21.83
N GLU A 252 8.49 5.50 -21.49
CA GLU A 252 9.34 4.47 -22.09
C GLU A 252 8.80 3.07 -21.82
N ARG A 253 8.38 2.78 -20.57
CA ARG A 253 7.73 1.51 -20.22
C ARG A 253 6.48 1.26 -21.05
N ARG A 254 5.61 2.26 -21.20
CA ARG A 254 4.40 2.15 -22.01
C ARG A 254 4.74 1.90 -23.49
N ALA A 255 5.77 2.55 -24.00
CA ALA A 255 6.22 2.34 -25.39
C ALA A 255 6.83 0.95 -25.59
N ALA A 256 7.57 0.43 -24.62
CA ALA A 256 8.16 -0.90 -24.67
C ALA A 256 7.11 -2.04 -24.57
N HIS A 257 5.97 -1.77 -23.92
CA HIS A 257 4.93 -2.78 -23.63
C HIS A 257 3.52 -2.28 -24.02
N PRO A 258 3.27 -1.92 -25.31
CA PRO A 258 2.01 -1.28 -25.71
C PRO A 258 0.78 -2.19 -25.59
N ASP A 259 0.94 -3.47 -25.83
CA ASP A 259 -0.14 -4.47 -25.89
C ASP A 259 -0.10 -5.51 -24.77
N THR A 260 0.80 -5.33 -23.82
CA THR A 260 0.98 -6.28 -22.71
C THR A 260 -0.23 -6.27 -21.76
N ARG A 261 -0.79 -7.44 -21.51
CA ARG A 261 -1.97 -7.65 -20.65
C ARG A 261 -1.69 -8.55 -19.44
N ASP A 262 -0.58 -9.28 -19.46
CA ASP A 262 -0.22 -10.25 -18.41
C ASP A 262 1.22 -10.04 -17.96
N GLY A 263 1.46 -10.22 -16.67
CA GLY A 263 2.80 -10.16 -16.08
C GLY A 263 3.79 -11.16 -16.69
N LEU A 264 3.30 -12.29 -17.21
CA LEU A 264 4.13 -13.27 -17.92
C LEU A 264 4.89 -12.65 -19.10
N GLU A 265 4.23 -11.77 -19.85
CA GLU A 265 4.84 -11.09 -21.00
C GLU A 265 5.93 -10.12 -20.54
N VAL A 266 5.69 -9.41 -19.43
CA VAL A 266 6.69 -8.51 -18.82
C VAL A 266 7.91 -9.29 -18.35
N TRP A 267 7.72 -10.37 -17.60
CA TRP A 267 8.82 -11.18 -17.10
C TRP A 267 9.64 -11.83 -18.21
N ARG A 268 8.97 -12.26 -19.30
CA ARG A 268 9.64 -12.78 -20.50
C ARG A 268 10.46 -11.70 -21.20
N ALA A 269 9.90 -10.51 -21.38
CA ALA A 269 10.60 -9.38 -21.98
C ALA A 269 11.79 -8.91 -21.14
N MET A 270 11.73 -9.04 -19.81
CA MET A 270 12.85 -8.76 -18.91
C MET A 270 13.94 -9.84 -18.91
N GLY A 271 13.71 -10.99 -19.56
CA GLY A 271 14.67 -12.09 -19.60
C GLY A 271 14.66 -12.99 -18.34
N LEU A 272 13.58 -12.94 -17.53
CA LEU A 272 13.46 -13.86 -16.39
C LEU A 272 13.40 -15.32 -16.88
N PRO A 273 14.19 -16.22 -16.29
CA PRO A 273 14.13 -17.64 -16.62
C PRO A 273 12.77 -18.21 -16.20
N GLN A 274 12.16 -18.99 -17.09
CA GLN A 274 10.87 -19.66 -16.85
C GLN A 274 9.77 -18.71 -16.30
N PRO A 275 9.31 -17.72 -17.08
CA PRO A 275 8.31 -16.73 -16.63
C PRO A 275 7.06 -17.37 -16.01
N GLU A 276 6.65 -18.53 -16.52
CA GLU A 276 5.50 -19.31 -16.05
C GLU A 276 5.67 -19.84 -14.61
N ALA A 277 6.91 -20.03 -14.17
CA ALA A 277 7.24 -20.48 -12.81
C ALA A 277 7.34 -19.31 -11.80
N VAL A 278 7.47 -18.08 -12.27
CA VAL A 278 7.64 -16.89 -11.39
C VAL A 278 6.58 -16.80 -10.29
N PRO A 279 5.27 -17.05 -10.52
CA PRO A 279 4.29 -17.00 -9.45
C PRO A 279 4.58 -17.97 -8.28
N MET A 280 5.25 -19.08 -8.55
CA MET A 280 5.56 -20.13 -7.55
C MET A 280 6.91 -19.93 -6.86
N LEU A 281 7.73 -18.98 -7.31
CA LEU A 281 9.03 -18.73 -6.67
C LEU A 281 8.85 -18.14 -5.26
N ALA A 282 9.72 -18.52 -4.33
CA ALA A 282 9.87 -17.81 -3.07
C ALA A 282 10.34 -16.37 -3.33
N SER A 283 9.95 -15.43 -2.47
CA SER A 283 10.29 -14.00 -2.63
C SER A 283 11.80 -13.75 -2.72
N ASP A 284 12.60 -14.44 -1.92
CA ASP A 284 14.06 -14.32 -1.94
C ASP A 284 14.66 -14.81 -3.26
N THR A 285 14.19 -15.95 -3.79
CA THR A 285 14.63 -16.48 -5.08
C THR A 285 14.31 -15.51 -6.21
N PHE A 286 13.10 -14.95 -6.21
CA PHE A 286 12.69 -13.96 -7.19
C PHE A 286 13.53 -12.68 -7.10
N ASN A 287 13.77 -12.17 -5.89
CA ASN A 287 14.63 -10.99 -5.68
C ASN A 287 16.07 -11.23 -6.17
N GLN A 288 16.62 -12.44 -5.97
CA GLN A 288 17.97 -12.80 -6.47
C GLN A 288 18.00 -12.80 -7.99
N GLN A 289 17.00 -13.38 -8.67
CA GLN A 289 16.93 -13.37 -10.13
C GLN A 289 16.85 -11.94 -10.68
N LEU A 290 16.04 -11.06 -10.08
CA LEU A 290 15.97 -9.67 -10.48
C LEU A 290 17.32 -8.92 -10.30
N ALA A 291 18.03 -9.21 -9.21
CA ALA A 291 19.34 -8.59 -8.97
C ALA A 291 20.39 -9.05 -10.00
N GLN A 292 20.35 -10.30 -10.42
CA GLN A 292 21.23 -10.83 -11.48
C GLN A 292 20.99 -10.11 -12.82
N LEU A 293 19.73 -9.98 -13.23
CA LEU A 293 19.37 -9.26 -14.46
C LEU A 293 19.84 -7.79 -14.46
N ALA A 294 19.74 -7.13 -13.31
CA ALA A 294 20.20 -5.74 -13.17
C ALA A 294 21.73 -5.58 -13.22
N THR A 295 22.49 -6.67 -13.05
CA THR A 295 23.95 -6.67 -13.13
C THR A 295 24.45 -6.98 -14.55
N GLU A 296 23.63 -7.64 -15.35
CA GLU A 296 23.93 -8.06 -16.73
C GLU A 296 23.50 -7.03 -17.79
N ALA A 297 22.65 -6.06 -17.41
CA ALA A 297 22.15 -4.96 -18.24
C ALA A 297 23.01 -3.71 -18.10
#